data_cf0ab24917fdcd15965eac6705b0d22e
#
_entry.id   cf0ab24917fdcd15965eac6705b0d22e
#
_cell.length_a   1.000
_cell.length_b   1.000
_cell.length_c   1.000
_cell.angle_alpha   90.00
_cell.angle_beta   90.00
_cell.angle_gamma   90.00
#
_symmetry.space_group_name_H-M   'P 1'
#
loop_
_entity.id
_entity.type
_entity.pdbx_description
1 polymer ?
#
loop_
_entity_poly.entity_id
_entity_poly.type
_entity_poly.pdbx_seq_one_letter_code
_entity_poly.pdbx_strand_id
1 'polypeptide(L)'
;MKNKNRRRISCLLSAVFLLVMSFGFGTFAGAEESDSSKPVVWIVGDSTVSAFTDNYYYPRYGWGTQIDKYLDGTFEVKNIALSGRSSTSYTADKEYGELIAGMKKGDFLLVGFGHNDEKAESGRYTNPNGDYKTTVVPAACAGFI
;
A
#
# COMPACT_ATOMS: atom_id res chain seq x y z
N MET A 1 52.53 39.15 32.62
CA MET A 1 52.13 38.83 31.21
C MET A 1 51.22 37.61 31.03
N LYS A 2 50.81 36.86 32.06
CA LYS A 2 50.03 35.65 31.95
C LYS A 2 48.48 35.82 31.79
N ASN A 3 47.94 37.00 32.10
CA ASN A 3 46.50 37.21 32.24
C ASN A 3 45.80 37.70 30.95
N LYS A 4 46.53 38.27 30.00
CA LYS A 4 45.95 38.81 28.74
C LYS A 4 45.62 37.76 27.74
N ASN A 5 46.38 36.66 27.70
CA ASN A 5 46.15 35.56 26.77
C ASN A 5 44.96 34.65 27.20
N ARG A 6 44.75 34.50 28.52
CA ARG A 6 43.58 33.71 29.03
C ARG A 6 42.24 34.35 28.67
N ARG A 7 42.13 35.69 28.71
CA ARG A 7 40.89 36.40 28.32
C ARG A 7 40.61 36.33 26.81
N ARG A 8 41.65 36.33 25.97
CA ARG A 8 41.49 36.20 24.50
C ARG A 8 41.08 34.81 24.09
N ILE A 9 41.57 33.76 24.73
CA ILE A 9 41.21 32.36 24.49
C ILE A 9 39.76 32.10 24.94
N SER A 10 39.35 32.68 26.11
CA SER A 10 37.98 32.53 26.60
C SER A 10 36.95 33.20 25.69
N CYS A 11 37.25 34.39 25.13
CA CYS A 11 36.37 35.03 24.15
C CYS A 11 36.28 34.29 22.83
N LEU A 12 37.37 33.69 22.34
CA LEU A 12 37.36 32.88 21.11
C LEU A 12 36.57 31.59 21.28
N LEU A 13 36.68 30.92 22.43
CA LEU A 13 35.90 29.71 22.71
C LEU A 13 34.39 29.99 22.85
N SER A 14 34.03 31.15 23.45
CA SER A 14 32.61 31.55 23.52
C SER A 14 32.02 31.90 22.16
N ALA A 15 32.78 32.52 21.28
CA ALA A 15 32.34 32.87 19.93
C ALA A 15 32.16 31.62 19.05
N VAL A 16 33.06 30.64 19.18
CA VAL A 16 32.93 29.36 18.45
C VAL A 16 31.74 28.53 18.97
N PHE A 17 31.50 28.55 20.29
CA PHE A 17 30.34 27.86 20.87
C PHE A 17 29.02 28.48 20.45
N LEU A 18 28.90 29.79 20.32
CA LEU A 18 27.73 30.48 19.81
C LEU A 18 27.51 30.24 18.30
N LEU A 19 28.61 30.10 17.53
CA LEU A 19 28.49 29.78 16.09
C LEU A 19 28.03 28.36 15.83
N VAL A 20 28.40 27.39 16.69
CA VAL A 20 27.96 25.97 16.56
C VAL A 20 26.48 25.79 16.95
N MET A 21 25.98 26.61 17.90
CA MET A 21 24.57 26.55 18.32
C MET A 21 23.61 27.21 17.33
N SER A 22 24.07 28.07 16.41
CA SER A 22 23.23 28.69 15.40
C SER A 22 23.01 27.80 14.15
N PHE A 23 23.73 26.67 14.00
CA PHE A 23 23.55 25.72 12.91
C PHE A 23 22.72 24.49 13.28
N GLY A 24 22.19 24.41 14.50
CA GLY A 24 21.58 23.19 15.07
C GLY A 24 20.05 23.12 15.13
N PHE A 25 19.31 24.11 14.63
CA PHE A 25 17.85 24.03 14.55
C PHE A 25 17.37 24.21 13.10
N GLY A 26 17.86 23.36 12.21
CA GLY A 26 17.10 23.04 11.02
C GLY A 26 15.87 22.28 11.46
N THR A 27 14.70 22.92 11.50
CA THR A 27 13.42 22.22 11.52
C THR A 27 13.40 21.35 10.28
N PHE A 28 13.60 20.03 10.46
CA PHE A 28 13.18 19.04 9.49
C PHE A 28 11.65 19.09 9.49
N ALA A 29 11.08 20.09 8.83
CA ALA A 29 9.76 19.99 8.30
C ALA A 29 9.90 18.94 7.19
N GLY A 30 9.64 17.68 7.52
CA GLY A 30 9.36 16.67 6.51
C GLY A 30 8.19 17.22 5.71
N ALA A 31 8.46 17.81 4.57
CA ALA A 31 7.44 17.99 3.56
C ALA A 31 7.00 16.57 3.25
N GLU A 32 5.82 16.16 3.71
CA GLU A 32 5.10 15.06 3.09
C GLU A 32 4.94 15.51 1.64
N GLU A 33 5.72 14.90 0.77
CA GLU A 33 5.56 15.04 -0.67
C GLU A 33 4.13 14.57 -0.94
N SER A 34 3.21 15.51 -1.13
CA SER A 34 1.85 15.14 -1.50
C SER A 34 1.95 14.52 -2.88
N ASP A 35 1.96 13.19 -2.90
CA ASP A 35 1.80 12.44 -4.13
C ASP A 35 0.50 12.90 -4.79
N SER A 36 0.64 13.73 -5.82
CA SER A 36 -0.48 14.29 -6.57
C SER A 36 -1.19 13.26 -7.45
N SER A 37 -0.79 11.97 -7.36
CA SER A 37 -1.46 10.88 -8.05
C SER A 37 -2.85 10.64 -7.43
N LYS A 38 -3.82 10.32 -8.28
CA LYS A 38 -5.15 9.92 -7.82
C LYS A 38 -5.03 8.71 -6.90
N PRO A 39 -5.84 8.62 -5.83
CA PRO A 39 -5.93 7.41 -5.04
C PRO A 39 -6.47 6.26 -5.91
N VAL A 40 -5.98 5.06 -5.66
CA VAL A 40 -6.30 3.86 -6.43
C VAL A 40 -7.36 3.04 -5.70
N VAL A 41 -8.36 2.57 -6.45
CA VAL A 41 -9.28 1.52 -5.99
C VAL A 41 -8.76 0.19 -6.55
N TRP A 42 -8.08 -0.56 -5.69
CA TRP A 42 -7.61 -1.90 -5.98
C TRP A 42 -8.76 -2.90 -5.84
N ILE A 43 -8.95 -3.77 -6.82
CA ILE A 43 -9.99 -4.79 -6.79
C ILE A 43 -9.35 -6.15 -6.96
N VAL A 44 -9.48 -7.00 -5.94
CA VAL A 44 -9.00 -8.38 -5.92
C VAL A 44 -10.18 -9.34 -5.74
N GLY A 45 -10.09 -10.51 -6.29
CA GLY A 45 -11.17 -11.47 -6.18
C GLY A 45 -11.06 -12.62 -7.17
N ASP A 46 -12.15 -13.36 -7.28
CA ASP A 46 -12.29 -14.49 -8.17
C ASP A 46 -13.02 -14.11 -9.49
N SER A 47 -13.59 -15.11 -10.16
CA SER A 47 -14.33 -14.93 -11.42
C SER A 47 -15.57 -14.04 -11.32
N THR A 48 -16.14 -13.86 -10.14
CA THR A 48 -17.27 -12.96 -9.94
C THR A 48 -16.89 -11.49 -10.05
N VAL A 49 -15.61 -11.20 -9.96
CA VAL A 49 -15.02 -9.85 -9.92
C VAL A 49 -14.16 -9.54 -11.14
N SER A 50 -13.48 -10.57 -11.69
CA SER A 50 -12.43 -10.41 -12.69
C SER A 50 -12.91 -9.94 -14.06
N ALA A 51 -12.02 -9.28 -14.79
CA ALA A 51 -12.13 -9.11 -16.22
C ALA A 51 -11.66 -10.41 -16.91
N PHE A 52 -12.54 -11.07 -17.65
CA PHE A 52 -12.13 -12.18 -18.49
C PHE A 52 -11.48 -11.65 -19.76
N THR A 53 -10.21 -11.94 -19.96
CA THR A 53 -9.44 -11.47 -21.10
C THR A 53 -9.44 -12.45 -22.27
N ASP A 54 -9.97 -13.68 -22.06
CA ASP A 54 -10.06 -14.69 -23.09
C ASP A 54 -11.47 -14.75 -23.72
N ASN A 55 -11.52 -15.10 -25.01
CA ASN A 55 -12.76 -15.18 -25.76
C ASN A 55 -13.66 -16.38 -25.35
N TYR A 56 -13.12 -17.31 -24.56
CA TYR A 56 -13.87 -18.49 -24.12
C TYR A 56 -15.02 -18.11 -23.19
N TYR A 57 -14.82 -17.10 -22.35
CA TYR A 57 -15.82 -16.66 -21.39
C TYR A 57 -16.68 -15.49 -21.89
N TYR A 58 -16.35 -14.89 -23.02
CA TYR A 58 -17.14 -13.79 -23.57
C TYR A 58 -18.61 -14.21 -23.78
N PRO A 59 -19.61 -13.43 -23.41
CA PRO A 59 -19.54 -12.05 -22.91
C PRO A 59 -19.51 -11.93 -21.37
N ARG A 60 -18.98 -12.90 -20.65
CA ARG A 60 -18.87 -12.85 -19.19
C ARG A 60 -17.83 -11.85 -18.74
N TYR A 61 -18.17 -11.13 -17.69
CA TYR A 61 -17.20 -10.34 -16.90
C TYR A 61 -17.74 -10.15 -15.48
N GLY A 62 -16.84 -10.04 -14.52
CA GLY A 62 -17.18 -9.81 -13.13
C GLY A 62 -17.56 -8.33 -12.86
N TRP A 63 -18.25 -8.11 -11.75
CA TRP A 63 -18.73 -6.79 -11.37
C TRP A 63 -17.60 -5.76 -11.22
N GLY A 64 -16.38 -6.18 -10.87
CA GLY A 64 -15.23 -5.31 -10.73
C GLY A 64 -14.87 -4.52 -11.99
N THR A 65 -15.30 -4.98 -13.18
CA THR A 65 -15.11 -4.26 -14.45
C THR A 65 -16.07 -3.09 -14.66
N GLN A 66 -17.04 -2.93 -13.77
CA GLN A 66 -18.06 -1.90 -13.89
C GLN A 66 -17.89 -0.77 -12.87
N ILE A 67 -16.99 -0.92 -11.92
CA ILE A 67 -16.84 0.00 -10.78
C ILE A 67 -16.47 1.41 -11.24
N ASP A 68 -15.59 1.55 -12.21
CA ASP A 68 -15.16 2.84 -12.75
C ASP A 68 -16.31 3.71 -13.27
N LYS A 69 -17.41 3.09 -13.73
CA LYS A 69 -18.61 3.79 -14.19
C LYS A 69 -19.39 4.52 -13.10
N TYR A 70 -19.17 4.13 -11.85
CA TYR A 70 -19.84 4.70 -10.68
C TYR A 70 -18.94 5.67 -9.91
N LEU A 71 -17.70 5.83 -10.34
CA LEU A 71 -16.75 6.79 -9.79
C LEU A 71 -16.69 8.02 -10.72
N ASP A 72 -16.54 9.18 -10.13
CA ASP A 72 -16.55 10.47 -10.83
C ASP A 72 -15.20 10.82 -11.50
N GLY A 73 -14.31 9.85 -11.63
CA GLY A 73 -12.96 10.03 -12.14
C GLY A 73 -11.94 10.55 -11.14
N THR A 74 -12.33 10.67 -9.86
CA THR A 74 -11.43 11.04 -8.77
C THR A 74 -10.43 9.94 -8.46
N PHE A 75 -10.79 8.67 -8.76
CA PHE A 75 -9.99 7.48 -8.48
C PHE A 75 -9.45 6.86 -9.77
N GLU A 76 -8.30 6.18 -9.66
CA GLU A 76 -7.86 5.18 -10.62
C GLU A 76 -8.41 3.81 -10.19
N VAL A 77 -8.90 2.98 -11.11
CA VAL A 77 -9.41 1.64 -10.81
C VAL A 77 -8.45 0.59 -11.35
N LYS A 78 -7.95 -0.28 -10.47
CA LYS A 78 -7.10 -1.42 -10.82
C LYS A 78 -7.78 -2.72 -10.44
N ASN A 79 -8.43 -3.36 -11.41
CA ASN A 79 -9.01 -4.68 -11.23
C ASN A 79 -7.98 -5.76 -11.60
N ILE A 80 -7.39 -6.36 -10.58
CA ILE A 80 -6.39 -7.43 -10.68
C ILE A 80 -6.94 -8.78 -10.18
N ALA A 81 -8.26 -8.94 -10.15
CA ALA A 81 -8.93 -10.17 -9.78
C ALA A 81 -8.69 -11.27 -10.83
N LEU A 82 -8.55 -12.52 -10.37
CA LEU A 82 -8.25 -13.68 -11.21
C LEU A 82 -9.33 -14.76 -11.11
N SER A 83 -9.82 -15.20 -12.26
CA SER A 83 -10.80 -16.30 -12.33
C SER A 83 -10.24 -17.57 -11.67
N GLY A 84 -11.09 -18.29 -10.92
CA GLY A 84 -10.76 -19.55 -10.29
C GLY A 84 -9.90 -19.47 -9.03
N ARG A 85 -9.59 -18.29 -8.55
CA ARG A 85 -8.81 -18.10 -7.32
C ARG A 85 -9.69 -18.06 -6.08
N SER A 86 -9.16 -18.59 -4.98
CA SER A 86 -9.62 -18.35 -3.62
C SER A 86 -8.76 -17.31 -2.94
N SER A 87 -9.15 -16.83 -1.79
CA SER A 87 -8.35 -15.88 -1.00
C SER A 87 -6.95 -16.42 -0.69
N THR A 88 -6.82 -17.71 -0.37
CA THR A 88 -5.52 -18.36 -0.13
C THR A 88 -4.73 -18.56 -1.42
N SER A 89 -5.33 -19.13 -2.46
CA SER A 89 -4.59 -19.44 -3.68
C SER A 89 -4.14 -18.19 -4.46
N TYR A 90 -4.84 -17.08 -4.32
CA TYR A 90 -4.48 -15.80 -4.92
C TYR A 90 -3.14 -15.26 -4.40
N THR A 91 -2.75 -15.59 -3.17
CA THR A 91 -1.50 -15.11 -2.58
C THR A 91 -0.23 -15.63 -3.27
N ALA A 92 -0.37 -16.68 -4.08
CA ALA A 92 0.73 -17.23 -4.88
C ALA A 92 0.86 -16.60 -6.28
N ASP A 93 -0.10 -15.78 -6.69
CA ASP A 93 -0.10 -15.15 -8.01
C ASP A 93 0.71 -13.82 -7.99
N LYS A 94 1.21 -13.43 -9.15
CA LYS A 94 1.99 -12.17 -9.31
C LYS A 94 1.16 -10.93 -8.98
N GLU A 95 -0.15 -10.98 -9.21
CA GLU A 95 -1.10 -9.90 -8.94
C GLU A 95 -1.17 -9.57 -7.44
N TYR A 96 -1.01 -10.57 -6.57
CA TYR A 96 -0.87 -10.31 -5.13
C TYR A 96 0.42 -9.55 -4.81
N GLY A 97 1.52 -9.91 -5.45
CA GLY A 97 2.78 -9.17 -5.34
C GLY A 97 2.65 -7.72 -5.84
N GLU A 98 1.91 -7.50 -6.93
CA GLU A 98 1.61 -6.18 -7.46
C GLU A 98 0.79 -5.33 -6.47
N LEU A 99 -0.24 -5.93 -5.85
CA LEU A 99 -1.03 -5.28 -4.81
C LEU A 99 -0.15 -4.80 -3.65
N ILE A 100 0.64 -5.73 -3.10
CA ILE A 100 1.48 -5.43 -1.92
C ILE A 100 2.54 -4.36 -2.21
N ALA A 101 3.10 -4.37 -3.41
CA ALA A 101 4.11 -3.39 -3.80
C ALA A 101 3.53 -2.02 -4.20
N GLY A 102 2.28 -2.01 -4.71
CA GLY A 102 1.69 -0.83 -5.32
C GLY A 102 0.71 -0.07 -4.44
N MET A 103 0.11 -0.72 -3.46
CA MET A 103 -0.90 -0.10 -2.59
C MET A 103 -0.25 0.87 -1.60
N LYS A 104 -0.83 2.05 -1.45
CA LYS A 104 -0.31 3.11 -0.58
C LYS A 104 -1.41 3.75 0.26
N LYS A 105 -1.00 4.55 1.22
CA LYS A 105 -1.91 5.32 2.07
C LYS A 105 -2.84 6.19 1.21
N GLY A 106 -4.14 6.09 1.47
CA GLY A 106 -5.18 6.79 0.72
C GLY A 106 -5.83 5.96 -0.39
N ASP A 107 -5.27 4.79 -0.72
CA ASP A 107 -5.91 3.84 -1.63
C ASP A 107 -7.04 3.06 -0.95
N PHE A 108 -7.85 2.41 -1.76
CA PHE A 108 -8.96 1.55 -1.32
C PHE A 108 -8.75 0.13 -1.84
N LEU A 109 -9.12 -0.86 -1.04
CA LEU A 109 -9.11 -2.26 -1.43
C LEU A 109 -10.51 -2.85 -1.39
N LEU A 110 -10.98 -3.35 -2.54
CA LEU A 110 -12.21 -4.15 -2.66
C LEU A 110 -11.83 -5.62 -2.81
N VAL A 111 -12.37 -6.47 -1.95
CA VAL A 111 -12.07 -7.91 -1.91
C VAL A 111 -13.33 -8.70 -2.23
N GLY A 112 -13.29 -9.53 -3.27
CA GLY A 112 -14.41 -10.34 -3.73
C GLY A 112 -14.03 -11.81 -3.93
N PHE A 113 -13.73 -12.52 -2.84
CA PHE A 113 -13.53 -13.98 -2.80
C PHE A 113 -14.70 -14.66 -2.09
N GLY A 114 -14.78 -15.98 -2.22
CA GLY A 114 -15.76 -16.81 -1.52
C GLY A 114 -16.10 -18.08 -2.29
N HIS A 115 -16.51 -17.96 -3.55
CA HIS A 115 -16.98 -19.10 -4.36
C HIS A 115 -15.97 -20.25 -4.50
N ASN A 116 -14.68 -19.95 -4.52
CA ASN A 116 -13.63 -20.97 -4.57
C ASN A 116 -13.10 -21.37 -3.20
N ASP A 117 -13.28 -20.53 -2.19
CA ASP A 117 -12.78 -20.75 -0.84
C ASP A 117 -13.45 -21.94 -0.14
N GLU A 118 -14.70 -22.25 -0.51
CA GLU A 118 -15.48 -23.38 0.01
C GLU A 118 -15.13 -24.75 -0.62
N LYS A 119 -14.29 -24.80 -1.67
CA LYS A 119 -13.98 -26.01 -2.43
C LYS A 119 -12.95 -26.88 -1.70
N ALA A 120 -13.41 -27.63 -0.71
CA ALA A 120 -12.58 -28.44 0.20
C ALA A 120 -11.67 -29.47 -0.51
N GLU A 121 -12.04 -29.95 -1.69
CA GLU A 121 -11.30 -30.97 -2.45
C GLU A 121 -10.23 -30.38 -3.38
N SER A 122 -10.04 -29.08 -3.36
CA SER A 122 -9.07 -28.40 -4.21
C SER A 122 -8.08 -27.62 -3.36
N GLY A 123 -6.89 -27.35 -3.89
CA GLY A 123 -5.92 -26.45 -3.26
C GLY A 123 -6.39 -25.00 -3.11
N ARG A 124 -7.70 -24.76 -3.26
CA ARG A 124 -8.38 -23.47 -3.13
C ARG A 124 -9.10 -23.31 -1.80
N TYR A 125 -9.26 -24.38 -1.02
CA TYR A 125 -9.93 -24.28 0.26
C TYR A 125 -9.25 -23.27 1.16
N THR A 126 -10.04 -22.37 1.72
CA THR A 126 -9.55 -21.34 2.64
C THR A 126 -10.29 -21.50 3.98
N ASN A 127 -9.54 -21.70 5.04
CA ASN A 127 -10.12 -21.77 6.39
C ASN A 127 -10.51 -20.34 6.84
N PRO A 128 -11.81 -20.08 7.08
CA PRO A 128 -12.28 -18.74 7.46
C PRO A 128 -11.73 -18.25 8.79
N ASN A 129 -11.35 -19.16 9.68
CA ASN A 129 -10.77 -18.82 10.99
C ASN A 129 -9.23 -18.76 10.98
N GLY A 130 -8.58 -19.15 9.89
CA GLY A 130 -7.13 -19.21 9.75
C GLY A 130 -6.64 -18.32 8.61
N ASP A 131 -6.61 -18.89 7.42
CA ASP A 131 -5.92 -18.32 6.25
C ASP A 131 -6.46 -16.96 5.80
N TYR A 132 -7.79 -16.78 5.81
CA TYR A 132 -8.40 -15.50 5.43
C TYR A 132 -7.95 -14.37 6.36
N LYS A 133 -7.97 -14.63 7.66
CA LYS A 133 -7.63 -13.66 8.70
C LYS A 133 -6.14 -13.33 8.75
N THR A 134 -5.30 -14.30 8.40
CA THR A 134 -3.84 -14.18 8.55
C THR A 134 -3.12 -13.74 7.28
N THR A 135 -3.73 -13.92 6.12
CA THR A 135 -3.06 -13.73 4.83
C THR A 135 -3.56 -12.52 4.05
N VAL A 136 -4.88 -12.37 3.90
CA VAL A 136 -5.44 -11.29 3.06
C VAL A 136 -5.57 -9.98 3.83
N VAL A 137 -6.06 -10.03 5.07
CA VAL A 137 -6.31 -8.84 5.88
C VAL A 137 -5.03 -8.14 6.34
N PRO A 138 -3.97 -8.83 6.84
CA PRO A 138 -2.77 -8.14 7.28
C PRO A 138 -2.00 -7.46 6.15
N ALA A 139 -2.00 -8.04 4.96
CA ALA A 139 -1.34 -7.43 3.81
C ALA A 139 -2.00 -6.11 3.38
N ALA A 140 -3.34 -6.08 3.44
CA ALA A 140 -4.10 -4.86 3.18
C ALA A 140 -3.90 -3.80 4.29
N CYS A 141 -3.67 -4.23 5.55
CA CYS A 141 -3.49 -3.33 6.69
C CYS A 141 -2.04 -2.88 6.89
N ALA A 142 -1.05 -3.61 6.41
CA ALA A 142 0.38 -3.30 6.62
C ALA A 142 0.82 -1.95 6.00
N GLY A 143 0.04 -1.41 5.08
CA GLY A 143 0.25 -0.08 4.52
C GLY A 143 -0.51 1.05 5.24
N PHE A 144 -1.26 0.75 6.31
CA PHE A 144 -2.17 1.70 6.97
C PHE A 144 -1.77 2.08 8.41
N ILE A 145 -0.60 1.61 8.89
CA ILE A 145 -0.10 1.97 10.23
C ILE A 145 1.08 2.93 10.10
#